data_97729ca42b369fd84c5af573b2160c48
#
_entry.id   97729ca42b369fd84c5af573b2160c48
#
_cell.length_a   1.000
_cell.length_b   1.000
_cell.length_c   1.000
_cell.angle_alpha   90.00
_cell.angle_beta   90.00
_cell.angle_gamma   90.00
#
_symmetry.space_group_name_H-M   'P 1'
#
loop_
_entity.id
_entity.type
_entity.pdbx_description
1 polymer ?
#
loop_
_entity_poly.entity_id
_entity_poly.type
_entity_poly.pdbx_seq_one_letter_code
_entity_poly.pdbx_strand_id
1 'polypeptide(L)'
;MDIDEIAVLLRPFAELNHQQLTNTLTYINLLQKWNSRINLTAVRNPLEVATRHFGESFFAAQTLLTKDYTGTITDLGSGAGFPGAPMAMFAPGAKVTLIESNGKKAAFLNEVIRALDLENVSVFSHRAEEYSQTSKLVVMRAVEKFETSLVLASRLTQPGGTLAVMIGNAQTGQAIPLIPRCSWQEPVPIPESHSRVLLVGII
;
A
#
# COMPACT_ATOMS: atom_id res chain seq x y z
N MET A 1 20.00 -11.69 0.63
CA MET A 1 19.80 -10.25 0.35
C MET A 1 20.20 -9.49 1.60
N ASP A 2 21.01 -8.48 1.45
CA ASP A 2 21.43 -7.58 2.52
C ASP A 2 20.86 -6.16 2.34
N ILE A 3 21.21 -5.23 3.24
CA ILE A 3 20.66 -3.86 3.23
C ILE A 3 21.17 -3.07 2.01
N ASP A 4 22.40 -3.29 1.58
CA ASP A 4 22.98 -2.57 0.44
C ASP A 4 22.33 -2.99 -0.87
N GLU A 5 22.06 -4.29 -1.03
CA GLU A 5 21.28 -4.81 -2.17
C GLU A 5 19.87 -4.21 -2.19
N ILE A 6 19.19 -4.12 -1.03
CA ILE A 6 17.86 -3.50 -0.94
C ILE A 6 17.93 -2.01 -1.31
N ALA A 7 18.94 -1.29 -0.82
CA ALA A 7 19.11 0.12 -1.12
C ALA A 7 19.28 0.38 -2.63
N VAL A 8 20.06 -0.48 -3.32
CA VAL A 8 20.22 -0.40 -4.78
C VAL A 8 18.91 -0.67 -5.50
N LEU A 9 18.18 -1.71 -5.10
CA LEU A 9 16.92 -2.11 -5.73
C LEU A 9 15.81 -1.07 -5.54
N LEU A 10 15.77 -0.35 -4.40
CA LEU A 10 14.71 0.59 -4.09
C LEU A 10 15.02 2.03 -4.53
N ARG A 11 16.26 2.34 -4.87
CA ARG A 11 16.67 3.69 -5.34
C ARG A 11 15.82 4.25 -6.49
N PRO A 12 15.38 3.47 -7.51
CA PRO A 12 14.54 4.00 -8.58
C PRO A 12 13.16 4.46 -8.09
N PHE A 13 12.72 4.00 -6.93
CA PHE A 13 11.35 4.19 -6.42
C PHE A 13 11.23 5.28 -5.37
N ALA A 14 12.20 5.36 -4.43
CA ALA A 14 12.16 6.32 -3.34
C ALA A 14 13.52 6.50 -2.66
N GLU A 15 13.70 7.66 -2.01
CA GLU A 15 14.80 7.91 -1.09
C GLU A 15 14.48 7.40 0.31
N LEU A 16 15.15 6.33 0.74
CA LEU A 16 14.93 5.66 2.02
C LEU A 16 16.13 5.84 2.96
N ASN A 17 15.85 6.05 4.24
CA ASN A 17 16.87 6.06 5.27
C ASN A 17 17.25 4.63 5.71
N HIS A 18 18.31 4.51 6.51
CA HIS A 18 18.82 3.23 6.97
C HIS A 18 17.78 2.41 7.76
N GLN A 19 16.98 3.05 8.61
CA GLN A 19 15.93 2.36 9.38
C GLN A 19 14.83 1.78 8.46
N GLN A 20 14.42 2.54 7.44
CA GLN A 20 13.44 2.07 6.45
C GLN A 20 13.96 0.87 5.65
N LEU A 21 15.25 0.88 5.28
CA LEU A 21 15.90 -0.26 4.61
C LEU A 21 16.00 -1.49 5.52
N THR A 22 16.38 -1.31 6.79
CA THR A 22 16.44 -2.36 7.80
C THR A 22 15.07 -2.99 8.04
N ASN A 23 14.04 -2.16 8.19
CA ASN A 23 12.66 -2.62 8.35
C ASN A 23 12.17 -3.36 7.10
N THR A 24 12.56 -2.91 5.91
CA THR A 24 12.24 -3.60 4.65
C THR A 24 12.84 -5.01 4.62
N LEU A 25 14.11 -5.16 4.98
CA LEU A 25 14.76 -6.48 5.06
C LEU A 25 14.06 -7.41 6.04
N THR A 26 13.74 -6.90 7.23
CA THR A 26 13.00 -7.65 8.27
C THR A 26 11.64 -8.09 7.75
N TYR A 27 10.92 -7.20 7.06
CA TYR A 27 9.61 -7.49 6.50
C TYR A 27 9.68 -8.54 5.39
N ILE A 28 10.64 -8.45 4.49
CA ILE A 28 10.86 -9.45 3.43
C ILE A 28 11.09 -10.84 4.04
N ASN A 29 11.91 -10.95 5.06
CA ASN A 29 12.18 -12.21 5.75
C ASN A 29 10.92 -12.79 6.41
N LEU A 30 10.12 -11.95 7.07
CA LEU A 30 8.82 -12.35 7.62
C LEU A 30 7.86 -12.81 6.52
N LEU A 31 7.76 -12.04 5.44
CA LEU A 31 6.88 -12.36 4.31
C LEU A 31 7.24 -13.71 3.70
N GLN A 32 8.52 -14.00 3.49
CA GLN A 32 8.98 -15.29 2.98
C GLN A 32 8.63 -16.45 3.92
N LYS A 33 8.89 -16.29 5.21
CA LYS A 33 8.56 -17.28 6.25
C LYS A 33 7.07 -17.60 6.26
N TRP A 34 6.21 -16.59 6.19
CA TRP A 34 4.76 -16.79 6.21
C TRP A 34 4.23 -17.29 4.86
N ASN A 35 4.79 -16.81 3.75
CA ASN A 35 4.37 -17.21 2.41
C ASN A 35 4.67 -18.68 2.08
N SER A 36 5.55 -19.33 2.86
CA SER A 36 5.74 -20.79 2.81
C SER A 36 4.56 -21.59 3.39
N ARG A 37 3.72 -20.96 4.22
CA ARG A 37 2.62 -21.60 4.96
C ARG A 37 1.25 -21.16 4.48
N ILE A 38 1.12 -19.88 4.10
CA ILE A 38 -0.11 -19.29 3.58
C ILE A 38 0.21 -18.45 2.35
N ASN A 39 -0.70 -18.40 1.39
CA ASN A 39 -0.50 -17.62 0.16
C ASN A 39 -0.74 -16.12 0.42
N LEU A 40 0.30 -15.42 0.89
CA LEU A 40 0.28 -13.97 1.06
C LEU A 40 0.45 -13.25 -0.28
N THR A 41 1.37 -13.75 -1.11
CA THR A 41 1.65 -13.22 -2.45
C THR A 41 2.09 -14.34 -3.40
N ALA A 42 1.79 -14.17 -4.68
CA ALA A 42 2.27 -15.06 -5.74
C ALA A 42 3.76 -14.83 -6.07
N VAL A 43 4.31 -13.67 -5.73
CA VAL A 43 5.72 -13.33 -5.94
C VAL A 43 6.57 -14.06 -4.91
N ARG A 44 7.49 -14.89 -5.37
CA ARG A 44 8.34 -15.76 -4.52
C ARG A 44 9.80 -15.31 -4.47
N ASN A 45 10.29 -14.70 -5.55
CA ASN A 45 11.67 -14.21 -5.62
C ASN A 45 11.83 -12.97 -4.70
N PRO A 46 12.78 -12.98 -3.74
CA PRO A 46 13.00 -11.86 -2.82
C PRO A 46 13.32 -10.53 -3.53
N LEU A 47 14.08 -10.57 -4.63
CA LEU A 47 14.40 -9.36 -5.40
C LEU A 47 13.14 -8.78 -6.05
N GLU A 48 12.28 -9.65 -6.58
CA GLU A 48 11.01 -9.23 -7.14
C GLU A 48 10.03 -8.74 -6.05
N VAL A 49 10.05 -9.34 -4.85
CA VAL A 49 9.32 -8.84 -3.69
C VAL A 49 9.79 -7.43 -3.34
N ALA A 50 11.10 -7.19 -3.29
CA ALA A 50 11.66 -5.88 -2.98
C ALA A 50 11.19 -4.82 -3.99
N THR A 51 11.29 -5.07 -5.28
CA THR A 51 10.92 -4.08 -6.31
C THR A 51 9.41 -3.92 -6.47
N ARG A 52 8.67 -5.04 -6.67
CA ARG A 52 7.24 -5.00 -6.98
C ARG A 52 6.35 -4.71 -5.79
N HIS A 53 6.74 -5.10 -4.57
CA HIS A 53 5.91 -4.82 -3.42
C HIS A 53 6.41 -3.57 -2.68
N PHE A 54 7.66 -3.58 -2.23
CA PHE A 54 8.19 -2.44 -1.49
C PHE A 54 8.48 -1.23 -2.38
N GLY A 55 9.18 -1.43 -3.51
CA GLY A 55 9.51 -0.34 -4.44
C GLY A 55 8.27 0.43 -4.89
N GLU A 56 7.28 -0.27 -5.45
CA GLU A 56 6.03 0.37 -5.88
C GLU A 56 5.28 1.06 -4.73
N SER A 57 5.28 0.47 -3.53
CA SER A 57 4.62 1.05 -2.37
C SER A 57 5.34 2.29 -1.85
N PHE A 58 6.67 2.28 -1.81
CA PHE A 58 7.47 3.46 -1.45
C PHE A 58 7.39 4.57 -2.51
N PHE A 59 7.32 4.20 -3.79
CA PHE A 59 7.05 5.17 -4.86
C PHE A 59 5.71 5.88 -4.63
N ALA A 60 4.65 5.11 -4.33
CA ALA A 60 3.36 5.69 -4.00
C ALA A 60 3.44 6.56 -2.74
N ALA A 61 4.16 6.11 -1.70
CA ALA A 61 4.37 6.90 -0.49
C ALA A 61 5.08 8.23 -0.78
N GLN A 62 6.20 8.21 -1.50
CA GLN A 62 6.97 9.42 -1.84
C GLN A 62 6.21 10.38 -2.77
N THR A 63 5.34 9.85 -3.63
CA THR A 63 4.50 10.67 -4.52
C THR A 63 3.36 11.36 -3.77
N LEU A 64 2.78 10.70 -2.76
CA LEU A 64 1.56 11.14 -2.08
C LEU A 64 1.79 11.82 -0.73
N LEU A 65 2.94 11.61 -0.11
CA LEU A 65 3.21 11.99 1.27
C LEU A 65 4.51 12.80 1.38
N THR A 66 4.54 13.71 2.36
CA THR A 66 5.79 14.22 2.91
C THR A 66 6.22 13.33 4.09
N LYS A 67 7.50 13.35 4.47
CA LYS A 67 8.01 12.52 5.59
C LYS A 67 7.42 12.91 6.96
N ASP A 68 6.93 14.13 7.08
CA ASP A 68 6.25 14.72 8.25
C ASP A 68 4.71 14.67 8.16
N TYR A 69 4.17 13.92 7.19
CA TYR A 69 2.72 13.77 7.04
C TYR A 69 2.10 13.11 8.28
N THR A 70 1.07 13.74 8.86
CA THR A 70 0.39 13.31 10.09
C THR A 70 -1.09 12.97 9.89
N GLY A 71 -1.53 12.86 8.63
CA GLY A 71 -2.93 12.55 8.30
C GLY A 71 -3.29 11.08 8.49
N THR A 72 -4.56 10.78 8.27
CA THR A 72 -5.09 9.40 8.28
C THR A 72 -4.94 8.75 6.91
N ILE A 73 -4.52 7.49 6.89
CA ILE A 73 -4.39 6.65 5.70
C ILE A 73 -5.18 5.36 5.92
N THR A 74 -6.00 4.99 4.95
CA THR A 74 -6.65 3.67 4.91
C THR A 74 -6.16 2.89 3.70
N ASP A 75 -5.62 1.70 3.93
CA ASP A 75 -5.25 0.73 2.88
C ASP A 75 -6.35 -0.31 2.74
N LEU A 76 -7.09 -0.26 1.64
CA LEU A 76 -8.23 -1.13 1.37
C LEU A 76 -7.80 -2.44 0.74
N GLY A 77 -8.03 -3.55 1.44
CA GLY A 77 -7.62 -4.87 0.98
C GLY A 77 -6.11 -5.07 1.05
N SER A 78 -5.53 -4.74 2.19
CA SER A 78 -4.07 -4.65 2.40
C SER A 78 -3.30 -5.94 2.06
N GLY A 79 -3.94 -7.10 2.11
CA GLY A 79 -3.32 -8.37 1.79
C GLY A 79 -2.11 -8.66 2.66
N ALA A 80 -0.94 -8.66 2.05
CA ALA A 80 0.33 -8.76 2.75
C ALA A 80 0.87 -7.37 3.20
N GLY A 81 0.01 -6.34 3.34
CA GLY A 81 0.32 -5.01 3.87
C GLY A 81 0.76 -3.98 2.82
N PHE A 82 0.46 -4.19 1.55
CA PHE A 82 0.91 -3.31 0.46
C PHE A 82 -0.25 -2.55 -0.19
N PRO A 83 -0.17 -1.21 -0.29
CA PRO A 83 0.98 -0.34 0.02
C PRO A 83 1.03 0.21 1.45
N GLY A 84 0.04 -0.05 2.32
CA GLY A 84 -0.17 0.68 3.59
C GLY A 84 0.98 0.58 4.59
N ALA A 85 1.58 -0.60 4.81
CA ALA A 85 2.67 -0.73 5.78
C ALA A 85 3.97 -0.02 5.33
N PRO A 86 4.43 -0.09 4.06
CA PRO A 86 5.51 0.78 3.59
C PRO A 86 5.20 2.27 3.69
N MET A 87 3.94 2.70 3.48
CA MET A 87 3.55 4.09 3.70
C MET A 87 3.69 4.53 5.16
N ALA A 88 3.33 3.65 6.11
CA ALA A 88 3.53 3.89 7.52
C ALA A 88 5.01 4.00 7.90
N MET A 89 5.86 3.17 7.29
CA MET A 89 7.33 3.26 7.46
C MET A 89 7.91 4.54 6.87
N PHE A 90 7.33 5.05 5.78
CA PHE A 90 7.77 6.27 5.11
C PHE A 90 7.39 7.54 5.87
N ALA A 91 6.17 7.59 6.41
CA ALA A 91 5.61 8.71 7.16
C ALA A 91 5.18 8.24 8.57
N PRO A 92 6.08 8.14 9.54
CA PRO A 92 5.79 7.61 10.87
C PRO A 92 4.79 8.46 11.69
N GLY A 93 4.56 9.71 11.31
CA GLY A 93 3.52 10.56 11.89
C GLY A 93 2.10 10.26 11.39
N ALA A 94 1.95 9.53 10.27
CA ALA A 94 0.64 9.15 9.73
C ALA A 94 -0.06 8.11 10.61
N LYS A 95 -1.40 8.15 10.67
CA LYS A 95 -2.21 7.09 11.28
C LYS A 95 -2.72 6.17 10.18
N VAL A 96 -2.22 4.94 10.12
CA VAL A 96 -2.51 3.99 9.05
C VAL A 96 -3.43 2.88 9.54
N THR A 97 -4.52 2.64 8.82
CA THR A 97 -5.41 1.49 9.03
C THR A 97 -5.30 0.54 7.85
N LEU A 98 -4.91 -0.70 8.11
CA LEU A 98 -4.85 -1.80 7.15
C LEU A 98 -6.16 -2.58 7.22
N ILE A 99 -6.97 -2.56 6.16
CA ILE A 99 -8.23 -3.33 6.10
C ILE A 99 -7.97 -4.66 5.40
N GLU A 100 -8.12 -5.78 6.14
CA GLU A 100 -7.91 -7.13 5.61
C GLU A 100 -8.84 -8.13 6.31
N SER A 101 -9.80 -8.65 5.57
CA SER A 101 -10.83 -9.55 6.13
C SER A 101 -10.38 -11.00 6.32
N ASN A 102 -9.30 -11.43 5.67
CA ASN A 102 -8.76 -12.76 5.86
C ASN A 102 -7.98 -12.85 7.16
N GLY A 103 -8.48 -13.62 8.13
CA GLY A 103 -7.88 -13.73 9.46
C GLY A 103 -6.41 -14.17 9.48
N LYS A 104 -5.96 -15.03 8.53
CA LYS A 104 -4.55 -15.43 8.44
C LYS A 104 -3.67 -14.29 7.95
N LYS A 105 -4.15 -13.50 6.98
CA LYS A 105 -3.43 -12.30 6.51
C LYS A 105 -3.41 -11.22 7.58
N ALA A 106 -4.54 -10.99 8.28
CA ALA A 106 -4.59 -10.06 9.40
C ALA A 106 -3.64 -10.45 10.55
N ALA A 107 -3.51 -11.74 10.86
CA ALA A 107 -2.53 -12.24 11.83
C ALA A 107 -1.08 -11.95 11.40
N PHE A 108 -0.77 -12.14 10.10
CA PHE A 108 0.52 -11.75 9.53
C PHE A 108 0.79 -10.26 9.67
N LEU A 109 -0.19 -9.40 9.35
CA LEU A 109 -0.05 -7.95 9.49
C LEU A 109 0.24 -7.52 10.93
N ASN A 110 -0.42 -8.14 11.92
CA ASN A 110 -0.15 -7.89 13.33
C ASN A 110 1.27 -8.34 13.74
N GLU A 111 1.80 -9.43 13.14
CA GLU A 111 3.20 -9.83 13.38
C GLU A 111 4.18 -8.81 12.77
N VAL A 112 3.90 -8.30 11.56
CA VAL A 112 4.70 -7.24 10.93
C VAL A 112 4.73 -5.98 11.80
N ILE A 113 3.56 -5.49 12.23
CA ILE A 113 3.43 -4.31 13.09
C ILE A 113 4.31 -4.45 14.33
N ARG A 114 4.23 -5.59 15.01
CA ARG A 114 5.01 -5.86 16.21
C ARG A 114 6.52 -6.00 15.94
N ALA A 115 6.90 -6.68 14.86
CA ALA A 115 8.30 -6.91 14.53
C ALA A 115 9.04 -5.64 14.06
N LEU A 116 8.31 -4.68 13.49
CA LEU A 116 8.85 -3.42 12.99
C LEU A 116 8.57 -2.23 13.92
N ASP A 117 7.90 -2.49 15.06
CA ASP A 117 7.51 -1.45 16.04
C ASP A 117 6.72 -0.30 15.40
N LEU A 118 5.71 -0.65 14.58
CA LEU A 118 4.88 0.33 13.87
C LEU A 118 3.71 0.79 14.75
N GLU A 119 3.97 1.66 15.72
CA GLU A 119 2.95 2.20 16.64
C GLU A 119 1.84 2.99 15.95
N ASN A 120 2.10 3.47 14.76
CA ASN A 120 1.19 4.26 13.95
C ASN A 120 0.25 3.43 13.04
N VAL A 121 0.29 2.08 13.16
CA VAL A 121 -0.49 1.17 12.30
C VAL A 121 -1.48 0.34 13.12
N SER A 122 -2.69 0.22 12.60
CA SER A 122 -3.72 -0.69 13.11
C SER A 122 -4.27 -1.60 12.02
N VAL A 123 -4.77 -2.79 12.39
CA VAL A 123 -5.43 -3.72 11.47
C VAL A 123 -6.91 -3.78 11.77
N PHE A 124 -7.73 -3.53 10.77
CA PHE A 124 -9.16 -3.79 10.80
C PHE A 124 -9.42 -5.14 10.13
N SER A 125 -9.65 -6.18 10.95
CA SER A 125 -9.73 -7.59 10.52
C SER A 125 -11.15 -8.05 10.15
N HIS A 126 -11.98 -7.15 9.64
CA HIS A 126 -13.34 -7.40 9.18
C HIS A 126 -13.50 -6.99 7.72
N ARG A 127 -14.71 -7.18 7.17
CA ARG A 127 -15.01 -6.73 5.81
C ARG A 127 -14.96 -5.21 5.73
N ALA A 128 -14.47 -4.71 4.61
CA ALA A 128 -14.30 -3.26 4.42
C ALA A 128 -15.63 -2.50 4.44
N GLU A 129 -16.73 -3.15 4.11
CA GLU A 129 -18.09 -2.61 4.18
C GLU A 129 -18.55 -2.30 5.62
N GLU A 130 -17.92 -2.94 6.62
CA GLU A 130 -18.17 -2.71 8.04
C GLU A 130 -17.32 -1.57 8.63
N TYR A 131 -16.33 -1.07 7.85
CA TYR A 131 -15.48 0.02 8.28
C TYR A 131 -16.17 1.36 8.04
N SER A 132 -16.42 2.11 9.11
CA SER A 132 -17.23 3.34 9.10
C SER A 132 -16.42 4.65 9.13
N GLN A 133 -15.10 4.57 9.33
CA GLN A 133 -14.27 5.76 9.39
C GLN A 133 -13.82 6.19 8.00
N THR A 134 -13.60 7.50 7.82
CA THR A 134 -13.04 8.06 6.60
C THR A 134 -11.62 8.54 6.83
N SER A 135 -10.81 8.58 5.77
CA SER A 135 -9.41 8.99 5.82
C SER A 135 -9.08 10.09 4.82
N LYS A 136 -8.05 10.87 5.13
CA LYS A 136 -7.51 11.89 4.22
C LYS A 136 -6.89 11.28 2.96
N LEU A 137 -6.32 10.09 3.09
CA LEU A 137 -5.81 9.30 1.98
C LEU A 137 -6.38 7.88 2.08
N VAL A 138 -6.99 7.42 1.00
CA VAL A 138 -7.36 6.00 0.84
C VAL A 138 -6.55 5.43 -0.31
N VAL A 139 -5.89 4.31 -0.05
CA VAL A 139 -5.10 3.60 -1.06
C VAL A 139 -5.65 2.22 -1.29
N MET A 140 -5.49 1.70 -2.50
CA MET A 140 -5.81 0.31 -2.82
C MET A 140 -4.90 -0.23 -3.92
N ARG A 141 -4.60 -1.53 -3.84
CA ARG A 141 -3.77 -2.23 -4.81
C ARG A 141 -4.23 -3.68 -4.98
N ALA A 142 -4.33 -4.14 -6.23
CA ALA A 142 -4.60 -5.54 -6.59
C ALA A 142 -5.77 -6.19 -5.82
N VAL A 143 -6.85 -5.46 -5.59
CA VAL A 143 -8.03 -5.94 -4.87
C VAL A 143 -8.91 -6.82 -5.76
N GLU A 144 -9.51 -7.83 -5.16
CA GLU A 144 -10.60 -8.58 -5.80
C GLU A 144 -11.82 -7.68 -6.01
N LYS A 145 -12.61 -7.93 -7.04
CA LYS A 145 -13.82 -7.14 -7.37
C LYS A 145 -13.53 -5.64 -7.48
N PHE A 146 -12.60 -5.30 -8.35
CA PHE A 146 -12.04 -3.96 -8.52
C PHE A 146 -13.10 -2.84 -8.48
N GLU A 147 -14.17 -2.97 -9.27
CA GLU A 147 -15.21 -1.92 -9.39
C GLU A 147 -15.90 -1.64 -8.05
N THR A 148 -16.34 -2.69 -7.35
CA THR A 148 -17.00 -2.57 -6.04
C THR A 148 -16.04 -2.01 -4.99
N SER A 149 -14.79 -2.45 -5.01
CA SER A 149 -13.75 -1.98 -4.08
C SER A 149 -13.41 -0.51 -4.33
N LEU A 150 -13.36 -0.06 -5.59
CA LEU A 150 -13.09 1.33 -5.92
C LEU A 150 -14.22 2.25 -5.44
N VAL A 151 -15.47 1.86 -5.64
CA VAL A 151 -16.63 2.60 -5.11
C VAL A 151 -16.58 2.69 -3.59
N LEU A 152 -16.22 1.60 -2.92
CA LEU A 152 -16.08 1.59 -1.46
C LEU A 152 -14.92 2.48 -1.02
N ALA A 153 -13.75 2.39 -1.65
CA ALA A 153 -12.60 3.26 -1.38
C ALA A 153 -12.96 4.75 -1.49
N SER A 154 -13.75 5.12 -2.52
CA SER A 154 -14.21 6.50 -2.68
C SER A 154 -15.14 6.98 -1.54
N ARG A 155 -15.91 6.06 -0.92
CA ARG A 155 -16.76 6.39 0.24
C ARG A 155 -15.95 6.54 1.53
N LEU A 156 -14.85 5.80 1.64
CA LEU A 156 -13.92 5.89 2.78
C LEU A 156 -12.98 7.08 2.67
N THR A 157 -12.92 7.74 1.52
CA THR A 157 -12.14 8.97 1.34
C THR A 157 -12.94 10.18 1.82
N GLN A 158 -12.35 11.02 2.68
CA GLN A 158 -12.96 12.27 3.15
C GLN A 158 -13.24 13.23 1.98
N PRO A 159 -14.23 14.10 2.05
CA PRO A 159 -14.37 15.22 1.11
C PRO A 159 -13.08 16.07 1.08
N GLY A 160 -12.56 16.34 -0.12
CA GLY A 160 -11.25 16.97 -0.32
C GLY A 160 -10.06 16.06 -0.04
N GLY A 161 -10.30 14.80 0.29
CA GLY A 161 -9.26 13.79 0.49
C GLY A 161 -8.80 13.14 -0.81
N THR A 162 -7.72 12.39 -0.73
CA THR A 162 -7.07 11.72 -1.86
C THR A 162 -7.46 10.25 -1.94
N LEU A 163 -7.87 9.81 -3.12
CA LEU A 163 -8.03 8.40 -3.49
C LEU A 163 -6.88 8.02 -4.42
N ALA A 164 -6.08 7.03 -4.04
CA ALA A 164 -4.93 6.58 -4.81
C ALA A 164 -5.03 5.08 -5.14
N VAL A 165 -4.92 4.75 -6.41
CA VAL A 165 -5.13 3.39 -6.90
C VAL A 165 -3.91 2.92 -7.69
N MET A 166 -3.31 1.80 -7.28
CA MET A 166 -2.18 1.17 -7.98
C MET A 166 -2.71 0.07 -8.89
N ILE A 167 -2.80 0.34 -10.17
CA ILE A 167 -3.46 -0.51 -11.18
C ILE A 167 -2.63 -0.68 -12.46
N GLY A 168 -3.06 -1.60 -13.31
CA GLY A 168 -2.59 -1.65 -14.69
C GLY A 168 -3.09 -0.43 -15.49
N ASN A 169 -2.27 0.12 -16.36
CA ASN A 169 -2.64 1.29 -17.16
C ASN A 169 -3.93 1.07 -17.96
N ALA A 170 -4.16 -0.14 -18.46
CA ALA A 170 -5.40 -0.50 -19.16
C ALA A 170 -6.67 -0.39 -18.28
N GLN A 171 -6.54 -0.41 -16.95
CA GLN A 171 -7.69 -0.29 -16.02
C GLN A 171 -8.09 1.16 -15.73
N THR A 172 -7.28 2.14 -16.12
CA THR A 172 -7.59 3.58 -15.90
C THR A 172 -8.89 3.99 -16.56
N GLY A 173 -9.11 3.52 -17.80
CA GLY A 173 -10.36 3.75 -18.54
C GLY A 173 -11.61 3.16 -17.89
N GLN A 174 -11.46 2.14 -17.03
CA GLN A 174 -12.55 1.56 -16.23
C GLN A 174 -12.72 2.32 -14.91
N ALA A 175 -11.63 2.75 -14.27
CA ALA A 175 -11.65 3.40 -12.97
C ALA A 175 -12.30 4.79 -13.00
N ILE A 176 -11.93 5.60 -13.97
CA ILE A 176 -12.36 7.02 -14.08
C ILE A 176 -13.88 7.17 -14.11
N PRO A 177 -14.64 6.47 -14.98
CA PRO A 177 -16.09 6.64 -15.05
C PRO A 177 -16.84 6.07 -13.85
N LEU A 178 -16.24 5.18 -13.05
CA LEU A 178 -16.90 4.61 -11.86
C LEU A 178 -17.09 5.63 -10.74
N ILE A 179 -16.23 6.66 -10.67
CA ILE A 179 -16.31 7.70 -9.64
C ILE A 179 -16.37 9.08 -10.31
N PRO A 180 -17.52 9.48 -10.88
CA PRO A 180 -17.65 10.72 -11.64
C PRO A 180 -17.38 12.00 -10.82
N ARG A 181 -17.53 11.92 -9.48
CA ARG A 181 -17.27 13.03 -8.56
C ARG A 181 -15.78 13.21 -8.23
N CYS A 182 -14.94 12.26 -8.61
CA CYS A 182 -13.49 12.30 -8.35
C CYS A 182 -12.79 13.13 -9.42
N SER A 183 -12.02 14.12 -9.00
CA SER A 183 -11.12 14.88 -9.85
C SER A 183 -9.85 14.06 -10.08
N TRP A 184 -9.85 13.23 -11.12
CA TRP A 184 -8.71 12.39 -11.45
C TRP A 184 -7.58 13.19 -12.11
N GLN A 185 -6.34 12.87 -11.71
CA GLN A 185 -5.11 13.38 -12.30
C GLN A 185 -4.61 12.43 -13.39
N GLU A 186 -3.63 12.89 -14.19
CA GLU A 186 -2.94 12.03 -15.14
C GLU A 186 -2.26 10.86 -14.41
N PRO A 187 -2.41 9.62 -14.91
CA PRO A 187 -1.80 8.45 -14.29
C PRO A 187 -0.27 8.57 -14.28
N VAL A 188 0.35 8.36 -13.13
CA VAL A 188 1.81 8.41 -12.98
C VAL A 188 2.38 7.00 -13.20
N PRO A 189 3.26 6.79 -14.20
CA PRO A 189 3.92 5.51 -14.42
C PRO A 189 4.76 5.11 -13.20
N ILE A 190 4.61 3.85 -12.75
CA ILE A 190 5.44 3.32 -11.67
C ILE A 190 6.80 2.91 -12.24
N PRO A 191 7.93 3.34 -11.64
CA PRO A 191 9.27 2.95 -12.07
C PRO A 191 9.42 1.43 -12.22
N GLU A 192 10.30 0.99 -13.11
CA GLU A 192 10.58 -0.42 -13.39
C GLU A 192 9.35 -1.26 -13.79
N SER A 193 8.23 -0.60 -14.14
CA SER A 193 7.01 -1.26 -14.60
C SER A 193 6.60 -0.79 -16.00
N HIS A 194 6.35 -1.73 -16.90
CA HIS A 194 5.89 -1.42 -18.26
C HIS A 194 4.39 -1.14 -18.36
N SER A 195 3.61 -1.47 -17.33
CA SER A 195 2.15 -1.47 -17.44
C SER A 195 1.41 -0.98 -16.21
N ARG A 196 2.09 -0.71 -15.09
CA ARG A 196 1.44 -0.25 -13.85
C ARG A 196 1.58 1.24 -13.65
N VAL A 197 0.52 1.82 -13.12
CA VAL A 197 0.42 3.25 -12.82
C VAL A 197 -0.14 3.49 -11.43
N LEU A 198 0.22 4.62 -10.87
CA LEU A 198 -0.46 5.22 -9.73
C LEU A 198 -1.49 6.22 -10.28
N LEU A 199 -2.77 5.91 -10.13
CA LEU A 199 -3.88 6.80 -10.46
C LEU A 199 -4.33 7.52 -9.20
N VAL A 200 -4.34 8.84 -9.23
CA VAL A 200 -4.64 9.71 -8.08
C VAL A 200 -5.84 10.59 -8.40
N GLY A 201 -6.74 10.74 -7.45
CA GLY A 201 -7.87 11.64 -7.58
C GLY A 201 -8.28 12.27 -6.26
N ILE A 202 -8.98 13.38 -6.33
CA ILE A 202 -9.52 14.12 -5.18
C ILE A 202 -11.05 13.93 -5.15
N ILE A 203 -11.60 13.56 -3.99
CA ILE A 203 -13.03 13.31 -3.75
C ILE A 203 -13.74 14.59 -3.30
#